data_b0aaa26a1e30f7451da6ece6c534a01c
#
_entry.id   b0aaa26a1e30f7451da6ece6c534a01c
#
_cell.length_a   1.000
_cell.length_b   1.000
_cell.length_c   1.000
_cell.angle_alpha   90.00
_cell.angle_beta   90.00
_cell.angle_gamma   90.00
#
_symmetry.space_group_name_H-M   'P 1'
#
loop_
_entity.id
_entity.type
_entity.pdbx_description
1 polymer ?
#
loop_
_entity_poly.entity_id
_entity_poly.type
_entity_poly.pdbx_seq_one_letter_code
_entity_poly.pdbx_strand_id
1 'polypeptide(L)'
;MIDHENKKIILIDLKTTSDIYNFQHSVEEFDYYRQLTYYWTALAWYFKNELFLDIDEYEGETYIIAIQSYDGNEVRVFKIDEAELSNKLKVIDNAIKRIAWHKNNNLWEHTKEYYEGNGSEVL
;
A
#
# COMPACT_ATOMS: atom_id res chain seq x y z
N MET A 1 14.62 -2.83 4.33
CA MET A 1 16.02 -2.43 4.60
C MET A 1 16.19 -0.93 4.37
N ILE A 2 16.74 -0.24 5.32
CA ILE A 2 17.04 1.20 5.21
C ILE A 2 18.54 1.40 5.38
N ASP A 3 19.16 2.01 4.39
CA ASP A 3 20.57 2.39 4.40
C ASP A 3 20.66 3.92 4.44
N HIS A 4 20.88 4.48 5.62
CA HIS A 4 20.96 5.92 5.81
C HIS A 4 22.22 6.52 5.24
N GLU A 5 23.31 5.76 5.19
CA GLU A 5 24.59 6.22 4.65
C GLU A 5 24.50 6.46 3.14
N ASN A 6 23.96 5.49 2.41
CA ASN A 6 23.78 5.57 0.96
C ASN A 6 22.42 6.13 0.53
N LYS A 7 21.59 6.50 1.49
CA LYS A 7 20.24 7.02 1.27
C LYS A 7 19.41 6.11 0.34
N LYS A 8 19.30 4.85 0.73
CA LYS A 8 18.57 3.83 -0.02
C LYS A 8 17.58 3.08 0.86
N ILE A 9 16.40 2.82 0.32
CA ILE A 9 15.35 2.04 0.97
C ILE A 9 14.91 0.92 0.04
N ILE A 10 14.90 -0.30 0.55
CA ILE A 10 14.33 -1.45 -0.15
C ILE A 10 13.16 -1.96 0.68
N LEU A 11 11.96 -1.85 0.13
CA LEU A 11 10.74 -2.40 0.73
C LEU A 11 10.46 -3.76 0.11
N ILE A 12 10.36 -4.78 0.95
CA ILE A 12 10.12 -6.16 0.52
C ILE A 12 8.87 -6.66 1.23
N ASP A 13 7.93 -7.20 0.46
CA ASP A 13 6.75 -7.86 0.98
C ASP A 13 6.76 -9.33 0.58
N LEU A 14 6.50 -10.22 1.54
CA LEU A 14 6.43 -11.65 1.31
C LEU A 14 4.99 -12.06 1.07
N LYS A 15 4.76 -12.79 -0.02
CA LYS A 15 3.44 -13.34 -0.36
C LYS A 15 3.54 -14.84 -0.61
N THR A 16 2.56 -15.59 -0.14
CA THR A 16 2.37 -16.97 -0.56
C THR A 16 1.31 -17.03 -1.65
N THR A 17 1.46 -17.94 -2.59
CA THR A 17 0.49 -18.14 -3.67
C THR A 17 0.36 -19.61 -3.99
N SER A 18 -0.81 -20.03 -4.43
CA SER A 18 -1.04 -21.38 -4.96
C SER A 18 -0.61 -21.54 -6.41
N ASP A 19 -0.46 -20.41 -7.14
CA ASP A 19 -0.08 -20.40 -8.55
C ASP A 19 0.88 -19.25 -8.84
N ILE A 20 2.18 -19.54 -8.72
CA ILE A 20 3.23 -18.54 -8.92
C ILE A 20 3.36 -18.09 -10.38
N TYR A 21 2.96 -18.94 -11.32
CA TYR A 21 3.00 -18.62 -12.75
C TYR A 21 1.94 -17.61 -13.16
N ASN A 22 0.86 -17.50 -12.38
CA ASN A 22 -0.22 -16.54 -12.58
C ASN A 22 -0.28 -15.49 -11.46
N PHE A 23 0.87 -15.17 -10.89
CA PHE A 23 0.94 -14.26 -9.73
C PHE A 23 0.46 -12.85 -10.07
N GLN A 24 0.61 -12.38 -11.31
CA GLN A 24 0.09 -11.09 -11.76
C GLN A 24 -1.43 -10.97 -11.53
N HIS A 25 -2.17 -12.06 -11.73
CA HIS A 25 -3.60 -12.08 -11.44
C HIS A 25 -3.88 -11.83 -9.94
N SER A 26 -3.10 -12.44 -9.06
CA SER A 26 -3.22 -12.21 -7.61
C SER A 26 -2.89 -10.76 -7.23
N VAL A 27 -1.88 -10.17 -7.86
CA VAL A 27 -1.50 -8.76 -7.65
C VAL A 27 -2.68 -7.84 -7.96
N GLU A 28 -3.38 -8.10 -9.07
CA GLU A 28 -4.54 -7.32 -9.50
C GLU A 28 -5.77 -7.58 -8.63
N GLU A 29 -6.09 -8.85 -8.38
CA GLU A 29 -7.26 -9.27 -7.61
C GLU A 29 -7.22 -8.74 -6.17
N PHE A 30 -6.09 -8.84 -5.50
CA PHE A 30 -5.93 -8.42 -4.11
C PHE A 30 -5.39 -6.99 -3.97
N ASP A 31 -5.15 -6.31 -5.08
CA ASP A 31 -4.64 -4.94 -5.13
C ASP A 31 -3.39 -4.74 -4.25
N TYR A 32 -2.36 -5.56 -4.49
CA TYR A 32 -1.10 -5.47 -3.74
C TYR A 32 -0.39 -4.13 -3.94
N TYR A 33 -0.60 -3.47 -5.09
CA TYR A 33 -0.06 -2.13 -5.32
C TYR A 33 -0.59 -1.12 -4.30
N ARG A 34 -1.87 -1.21 -3.95
CA ARG A 34 -2.48 -0.35 -2.92
C ARG A 34 -1.85 -0.62 -1.56
N GLN A 35 -1.65 -1.88 -1.20
CA GLN A 35 -1.01 -2.27 0.06
C GLN A 35 0.42 -1.73 0.15
N LEU A 36 1.21 -1.89 -0.90
CA LEU A 36 2.60 -1.41 -0.95
C LEU A 36 2.66 0.11 -0.90
N THR A 37 1.76 0.80 -1.58
CA THR A 37 1.65 2.26 -1.53
C THR A 37 1.31 2.73 -0.12
N TYR A 38 0.43 2.03 0.58
CA TYR A 38 0.14 2.32 1.98
C TYR A 38 1.38 2.16 2.86
N TYR A 39 2.18 1.13 2.66
CA TYR A 39 3.42 0.94 3.42
C TYR A 39 4.42 2.08 3.17
N TRP A 40 4.58 2.51 1.92
CA TRP A 40 5.42 3.67 1.60
C TRP A 40 4.91 4.96 2.23
N THR A 41 3.61 5.16 2.26
CA THR A 41 2.98 6.31 2.91
C THR A 41 3.25 6.32 4.41
N ALA A 42 3.11 5.16 5.06
CA ALA A 42 3.40 5.01 6.48
C ALA A 42 4.89 5.25 6.78
N LEU A 43 5.78 4.76 5.91
CA LEU A 43 7.22 4.96 6.06
C LEU A 43 7.61 6.43 5.89
N ALA A 44 7.00 7.13 4.93
CA ALA A 44 7.21 8.56 4.73
C ALA A 44 6.79 9.37 5.97
N TRP A 45 5.66 9.01 6.57
CA TRP A 45 5.20 9.60 7.82
C TRP A 45 6.20 9.38 8.96
N TYR A 46 6.70 8.16 9.10
CA TYR A 46 7.70 7.79 10.12
C TYR A 46 9.00 8.59 9.94
N PHE A 47 9.49 8.71 8.71
CA PHE A 47 10.68 9.52 8.41
C PHE A 47 10.50 10.97 8.85
N LYS A 48 9.36 11.56 8.50
CA LYS A 48 9.08 12.96 8.81
C LYS A 48 8.89 13.21 10.31
N ASN A 49 8.09 12.38 10.98
CA ASN A 49 7.61 12.66 12.33
C ASN A 49 8.45 12.04 13.44
N GLU A 50 9.15 10.93 13.16
CA GLU A 50 9.97 10.24 14.15
C GLU A 50 11.47 10.43 13.91
N LEU A 51 11.91 10.46 12.66
CA LEU A 51 13.32 10.61 12.31
C LEU A 51 13.71 12.05 11.94
N PHE A 52 12.73 12.91 11.65
CA PHE A 52 12.94 14.28 11.16
C PHE A 52 13.77 14.32 9.87
N LEU A 53 13.50 13.36 8.96
CA LEU A 53 14.15 13.18 7.68
C LEU A 53 13.14 13.28 6.54
N ASP A 54 13.63 13.62 5.35
CA ASP A 54 12.83 13.63 4.12
C ASP A 54 13.07 12.33 3.35
N ILE A 55 12.05 11.51 3.22
CA ILE A 55 12.13 10.24 2.49
C ILE A 55 12.42 10.45 1.00
N ASP A 56 12.06 11.61 0.44
CA ASP A 56 12.30 11.91 -0.97
C ASP A 56 13.80 12.08 -1.30
N GLU A 57 14.64 12.24 -0.29
CA GLU A 57 16.10 12.22 -0.46
C GLU A 57 16.67 10.81 -0.64
N TYR A 58 15.85 9.77 -0.44
CA TYR A 58 16.25 8.38 -0.52
C TYR A 58 15.82 7.76 -1.84
N GLU A 59 16.69 6.94 -2.41
CA GLU A 59 16.33 6.08 -3.56
C GLU A 59 15.56 4.87 -3.05
N GLY A 60 14.33 4.67 -3.56
CA GLY A 60 13.45 3.60 -3.14
C GLY A 60 13.32 2.50 -4.19
N GLU A 61 13.31 1.26 -3.74
CA GLU A 61 12.97 0.10 -4.55
C GLU A 61 11.94 -0.75 -3.83
N THR A 62 11.03 -1.35 -4.57
CA THR A 62 9.95 -2.17 -4.02
C THR A 62 9.95 -3.53 -4.68
N TYR A 63 9.87 -4.58 -3.86
CA TYR A 63 9.84 -5.97 -4.31
C TYR A 63 8.74 -6.75 -3.62
N ILE A 64 8.17 -7.71 -4.34
CA ILE A 64 7.40 -8.79 -3.76
C ILE A 64 8.18 -10.07 -3.96
N ILE A 65 8.39 -10.83 -2.89
CA ILE A 65 8.91 -12.18 -2.95
C ILE A 65 7.72 -13.12 -2.81
N ALA A 66 7.39 -13.82 -3.90
CA ALA A 66 6.30 -14.78 -3.93
C ALA A 66 6.83 -16.19 -3.73
N ILE A 67 6.19 -16.93 -2.84
CA ILE A 67 6.55 -18.31 -2.51
C ILE A 67 5.35 -19.19 -2.85
N GLN A 68 5.57 -20.19 -3.71
CA GLN A 68 4.52 -21.15 -4.00
C GLN A 68 4.29 -22.04 -2.79
N SER A 69 3.08 -21.98 -2.25
CA SER A 69 2.70 -22.74 -1.06
C SER A 69 2.34 -24.19 -1.38
N TYR A 70 2.27 -24.54 -2.65
CA TYR A 70 1.78 -25.81 -3.14
C TYR A 70 2.68 -26.31 -4.27
N ASP A 71 3.03 -27.60 -4.24
CA ASP A 71 3.71 -28.31 -5.31
C ASP A 71 5.01 -27.64 -5.80
N GLY A 72 6.11 -27.86 -5.09
CA GLY A 72 7.46 -27.50 -5.53
C GLY A 72 8.13 -26.34 -4.83
N ASN A 73 7.42 -25.55 -4.03
CA ASN A 73 7.99 -24.44 -3.23
C ASN A 73 8.86 -23.47 -4.04
N GLU A 74 8.47 -23.16 -5.28
CA GLU A 74 9.17 -22.19 -6.11
C GLU A 74 9.11 -20.81 -5.47
N VAL A 75 10.21 -20.06 -5.58
CA VAL A 75 10.32 -18.68 -5.11
C VAL A 75 10.63 -17.79 -6.29
N ARG A 76 9.90 -16.68 -6.40
CA ARG A 76 10.16 -15.64 -7.41
C ARG A 76 10.23 -14.27 -6.77
N VAL A 77 11.13 -13.45 -7.30
CA VAL A 77 11.29 -12.06 -6.88
C VAL A 77 10.74 -11.15 -7.98
N PHE A 78 9.78 -10.31 -7.62
CA PHE A 78 9.18 -9.34 -8.54
C PHE A 78 9.54 -7.94 -8.12
N LYS A 79 10.15 -7.19 -9.01
CA LYS A 79 10.36 -5.75 -8.82
C LYS A 79 9.10 -5.02 -9.23
N ILE A 80 8.64 -4.09 -8.39
CA ILE A 80 7.43 -3.33 -8.63
C ILE A 80 7.80 -1.97 -9.24
N ASP A 81 7.13 -1.62 -10.33
CA ASP A 81 7.33 -0.34 -10.99
C ASP A 81 6.77 0.78 -10.10
N GLU A 82 7.55 1.82 -9.92
CA GLU A 82 7.17 3.00 -9.15
C GLU A 82 5.89 3.65 -9.69
N ALA A 83 5.67 3.63 -10.99
CA ALA A 83 4.47 4.18 -11.61
C ALA A 83 3.19 3.49 -11.12
N GLU A 84 3.23 2.18 -10.89
CA GLU A 84 2.09 1.44 -10.36
C GLU A 84 1.73 1.86 -8.93
N LEU A 85 2.74 2.17 -8.13
CA LEU A 85 2.53 2.65 -6.77
C LEU A 85 2.01 4.10 -6.77
N SER A 86 2.57 4.95 -7.62
CA SER A 86 2.15 6.35 -7.73
C SER A 86 0.68 6.47 -8.13
N ASN A 87 0.18 5.56 -8.97
CA ASN A 87 -1.22 5.53 -9.36
C ASN A 87 -2.18 5.25 -8.21
N LYS A 88 -1.68 4.70 -7.10
CA LYS A 88 -2.48 4.36 -5.91
C LYS A 88 -2.44 5.44 -4.82
N LEU A 89 -1.57 6.44 -4.93
CA LEU A 89 -1.42 7.46 -3.89
C LEU A 89 -2.73 8.18 -3.56
N LYS A 90 -3.48 8.57 -4.58
CA LYS A 90 -4.77 9.25 -4.39
C LYS A 90 -5.81 8.35 -3.72
N VAL A 91 -5.82 7.07 -4.06
CA VAL A 91 -6.72 6.09 -3.45
C VAL A 91 -6.43 5.97 -1.96
N ILE A 92 -5.16 5.87 -1.58
CA ILE A 92 -4.74 5.79 -0.17
C ILE A 92 -5.07 7.08 0.58
N ASP A 93 -4.77 8.24 -0.01
CA ASP A 93 -5.07 9.54 0.61
C ASP A 93 -6.57 9.70 0.86
N ASN A 94 -7.41 9.36 -0.10
CA ASN A 94 -8.86 9.41 0.05
C ASN A 94 -9.37 8.44 1.11
N ALA A 95 -8.79 7.22 1.19
CA ALA A 95 -9.17 6.24 2.20
C ALA A 95 -8.82 6.73 3.61
N ILE A 96 -7.64 7.30 3.80
CA ILE A 96 -7.20 7.87 5.08
C ILE A 96 -8.11 9.02 5.50
N LYS A 97 -8.46 9.92 4.59
CA LYS A 97 -9.37 11.04 4.84
C LYS A 97 -10.76 10.57 5.24
N ARG A 98 -11.28 9.53 4.60
CA ARG A 98 -12.58 8.93 4.95
C ARG A 98 -12.56 8.31 6.34
N ILE A 99 -11.52 7.57 6.67
CA ILE A 99 -11.34 6.99 8.01
C ILE A 99 -11.30 8.11 9.07
N ALA A 100 -10.54 9.17 8.82
CA ALA A 100 -10.45 10.32 9.72
C ALA A 100 -11.81 11.00 9.92
N TRP A 101 -12.58 11.17 8.85
CA TRP A 101 -13.92 11.74 8.91
C TRP A 101 -14.85 10.90 9.80
N HIS A 102 -14.88 9.57 9.59
CA HIS A 102 -15.69 8.66 10.39
C HIS A 102 -15.27 8.64 11.85
N LYS A 103 -13.97 8.66 12.10
CA LYS A 103 -13.43 8.72 13.46
C LYS A 103 -13.82 10.02 14.17
N ASN A 104 -13.68 11.16 13.50
CA ASN A 104 -13.94 12.47 14.08
C ASN A 104 -15.44 12.69 14.36
N ASN A 105 -16.33 12.07 13.58
CA ASN A 105 -17.78 12.19 13.72
C ASN A 105 -18.39 11.00 14.47
N ASN A 106 -17.63 9.96 14.75
CA ASN A 106 -18.09 8.71 15.37
C ASN A 106 -19.31 8.10 14.67
N LEU A 107 -19.28 8.09 13.33
CA LEU A 107 -20.36 7.62 12.45
C LEU A 107 -19.79 6.54 11.53
N TRP A 108 -20.03 5.27 11.85
CA TRP A 108 -19.38 4.13 11.17
C TRP A 108 -20.31 3.20 10.42
N GLU A 109 -21.63 3.28 10.65
CA GLU A 109 -22.59 2.31 10.10
C GLU A 109 -22.89 2.50 8.61
N HIS A 110 -22.72 3.74 8.11
CA HIS A 110 -22.99 4.12 6.74
C HIS A 110 -21.86 4.92 6.14
N THR A 111 -21.92 5.18 4.83
CA THR A 111 -20.96 6.02 4.13
C THR A 111 -21.07 7.50 4.57
N LYS A 112 -20.00 8.26 4.33
CA LYS A 112 -19.99 9.70 4.57
C LYS A 112 -21.13 10.39 3.80
N GLU A 113 -21.32 10.00 2.54
CA GLU A 113 -22.34 10.55 1.65
C GLU A 113 -23.76 10.30 2.19
N TYR A 114 -23.99 9.15 2.78
CA TYR A 114 -25.26 8.83 3.45
C TYR A 114 -25.56 9.83 4.57
N TYR A 115 -24.60 10.12 5.42
CA TYR A 115 -24.78 11.05 6.54
C TYR A 115 -24.94 12.49 6.08
N GLU A 116 -24.14 12.92 5.10
CA GLU A 116 -24.23 14.29 4.55
C GLU A 116 -25.56 14.55 3.84
N GLY A 117 -26.16 13.52 3.25
CA GLY A 117 -27.45 13.57 2.58
C GLY A 117 -28.65 13.27 3.49
N ASN A 118 -28.44 13.19 4.82
CA ASN A 118 -29.50 12.81 5.79
C ASN A 118 -30.21 11.48 5.40
N GLY A 119 -29.45 10.49 4.97
CA GLY A 119 -29.95 9.20 4.55
C GLY A 119 -30.36 9.13 3.07
N SER A 120 -30.07 10.17 2.30
CA SER A 120 -30.32 10.22 0.86
C SER A 120 -28.99 10.22 0.10
N GLU A 121 -28.87 9.33 -0.86
CA GLU A 121 -27.66 9.22 -1.69
C GLU A 121 -28.01 9.45 -3.17
N VAL A 122 -27.09 10.06 -3.91
CA VAL A 122 -27.20 10.27 -5.35
C VAL A 122 -26.64 9.06 -6.07
N LEU A 123 -27.43 8.48 -6.97
CA LEU A 123 -26.99 7.35 -7.79
C LEU A 123 -26.10 7.80 -8.96
#